data_c0d23521a0a180b62fb863d88c5015bf
#
_entry.id   c0d23521a0a180b62fb863d88c5015bf
#
_cell.length_a   1.000
_cell.length_b   1.000
_cell.length_c   1.000
_cell.angle_alpha   90.00
_cell.angle_beta   90.00
_cell.angle_gamma   90.00
#
_symmetry.space_group_name_H-M   'P 1'
#
loop_
_entity.id
_entity.type
_entity.pdbx_description
1 polymer ?
#
loop_
_entity_poly.entity_id
_entity_poly.type
_entity_poly.pdbx_seq_one_letter_code
_entity_poly.pdbx_strand_id
1 'polypeptide(L)'
;MRLEDEIKQPTFQSEGQKAYLNIIFTSGWLSLRQAAAFRPYGLTLPQFNVLRILRGQHPKPATVALLIDRMLDKTSNASRIVDKLEEKKLVTRTVCPANRRAVDICITEAGLALLGQIDDSGLTDVRQNGMNALSDSEAALLNDLLDKIRA
;
A
#
# COMPACT_ATOMS: atom_id res chain seq x y z
N MET A 1 15.97 -17.76 2.21
CA MET A 1 17.15 -16.88 2.01
C MET A 1 17.39 -16.13 3.31
N ARG A 2 18.63 -16.14 3.78
CA ARG A 2 18.99 -15.44 5.03
C ARG A 2 19.51 -14.04 4.68
N LEU A 3 19.24 -13.06 5.55
CA LEU A 3 19.68 -11.68 5.32
C LEU A 3 21.18 -11.58 5.07
N GLU A 4 21.99 -12.34 5.84
CA GLU A 4 23.44 -12.38 5.72
C GLU A 4 23.92 -12.72 4.30
N ASP A 5 23.21 -13.64 3.66
CA ASP A 5 23.53 -14.10 2.31
C ASP A 5 23.12 -13.09 1.25
N GLU A 6 21.97 -12.40 1.48
CA GLU A 6 21.44 -11.41 0.55
C GLU A 6 22.30 -10.14 0.49
N ILE A 7 22.67 -9.59 1.66
CA ILE A 7 23.45 -8.35 1.74
C ILE A 7 24.95 -8.57 1.85
N LYS A 8 25.41 -9.84 1.80
CA LYS A 8 26.84 -10.23 1.90
C LYS A 8 27.52 -9.71 3.17
N GLN A 9 26.76 -9.69 4.28
CA GLN A 9 27.24 -9.25 5.58
C GLN A 9 27.09 -10.39 6.60
N PRO A 10 28.18 -11.10 6.95
CA PRO A 10 28.11 -12.31 7.79
C PRO A 10 27.90 -12.02 9.27
N THR A 11 28.21 -10.80 9.73
CA THR A 11 28.16 -10.44 11.16
C THR A 11 27.44 -9.12 11.39
N PHE A 12 26.78 -9.01 12.54
CA PHE A 12 26.07 -7.80 12.99
C PHE A 12 26.54 -7.40 14.39
N GLN A 13 26.46 -6.13 14.72
CA GLN A 13 26.82 -5.62 16.05
C GLN A 13 25.87 -6.12 17.14
N SER A 14 24.60 -6.37 16.76
CA SER A 14 23.57 -6.87 17.67
C SER A 14 22.40 -7.47 16.88
N GLU A 15 21.56 -8.26 17.55
CA GLU A 15 20.29 -8.72 16.98
C GLU A 15 19.36 -7.55 16.63
N GLY A 16 19.41 -6.44 17.39
CA GLY A 16 18.66 -5.23 17.06
C GLY A 16 19.09 -4.61 15.72
N GLN A 17 20.41 -4.52 15.46
CA GLN A 17 20.90 -4.04 14.18
C GLN A 17 20.46 -4.98 13.04
N LYS A 18 20.58 -6.29 13.25
CA LYS A 18 20.15 -7.28 12.27
C LYS A 18 18.64 -7.16 11.97
N ALA A 19 17.81 -7.04 13.01
CA ALA A 19 16.37 -6.86 12.85
C ALA A 19 16.03 -5.59 12.07
N TYR A 20 16.68 -4.47 12.39
CA TYR A 20 16.51 -3.21 11.66
C TYR A 20 16.81 -3.36 10.17
N LEU A 21 17.96 -3.93 9.82
CA LEU A 21 18.35 -4.16 8.42
C LEU A 21 17.39 -5.15 7.73
N ASN A 22 16.95 -6.18 8.44
CA ASN A 22 16.00 -7.15 7.91
C ASN A 22 14.64 -6.53 7.57
N ILE A 23 14.14 -5.63 8.42
CA ILE A 23 12.91 -4.87 8.15
C ILE A 23 13.06 -4.03 6.88
N ILE A 24 14.14 -3.27 6.75
CA ILE A 24 14.39 -2.43 5.56
C ILE A 24 14.51 -3.29 4.30
N PHE A 25 15.30 -4.35 4.34
CA PHE A 25 15.51 -5.25 3.20
C PHE A 25 14.18 -5.91 2.79
N THR A 26 13.43 -6.45 3.75
CA THR A 26 12.16 -7.13 3.49
C THR A 26 11.10 -6.16 2.96
N SER A 27 11.03 -4.93 3.48
CA SER A 27 10.14 -3.88 2.98
C SER A 27 10.44 -3.55 1.51
N GLY A 28 11.71 -3.38 1.15
CA GLY A 28 12.14 -3.14 -0.23
C GLY A 28 11.81 -4.31 -1.15
N TRP A 29 12.08 -5.53 -0.69
CA TRP A 29 11.77 -6.76 -1.45
C TRP A 29 10.26 -6.91 -1.70
N LEU A 30 9.42 -6.69 -0.70
CA LEU A 30 7.96 -6.70 -0.84
C LEU A 30 7.48 -5.62 -1.82
N SER A 31 8.02 -4.40 -1.70
CA SER A 31 7.65 -3.27 -2.57
C SER A 31 7.97 -3.55 -4.04
N LEU A 32 9.13 -4.14 -4.33
CA LEU A 32 9.50 -4.52 -5.70
C LEU A 32 8.57 -5.59 -6.27
N ARG A 33 8.24 -6.61 -5.50
CA ARG A 33 7.30 -7.67 -5.93
C ARG A 33 5.91 -7.10 -6.21
N GLN A 34 5.42 -6.25 -5.31
CA GLN A 34 4.11 -5.61 -5.49
C GLN A 34 4.11 -4.68 -6.72
N ALA A 35 5.16 -3.88 -6.91
CA ALA A 35 5.27 -3.02 -8.08
C ALA A 35 5.23 -3.82 -9.39
N ALA A 36 5.95 -4.95 -9.45
CA ALA A 36 5.91 -5.84 -10.61
C ALA A 36 4.52 -6.43 -10.84
N ALA A 37 3.83 -6.81 -9.75
CA ALA A 37 2.50 -7.42 -9.80
C ALA A 37 1.41 -6.43 -10.27
N PHE A 38 1.49 -5.15 -9.89
CA PHE A 38 0.53 -4.11 -10.29
C PHE A 38 0.83 -3.48 -11.66
N ARG A 39 2.02 -3.68 -12.19
CA ARG A 39 2.44 -3.10 -13.48
C ARG A 39 1.49 -3.42 -14.63
N PRO A 40 0.99 -4.68 -14.81
CA PRO A 40 0.04 -5.00 -15.89
C PRO A 40 -1.27 -4.22 -15.79
N TYR A 41 -1.64 -3.75 -14.62
CA TYR A 41 -2.85 -2.95 -14.38
C TYR A 41 -2.60 -1.44 -14.51
N GLY A 42 -1.38 -1.04 -14.85
CA GLY A 42 -1.01 0.36 -14.99
C GLY A 42 -1.03 1.15 -13.67
N LEU A 43 -0.90 0.47 -12.55
CA LEU A 43 -0.94 1.09 -11.22
C LEU A 43 0.42 1.02 -10.51
N THR A 44 0.72 2.05 -9.74
CA THR A 44 1.72 2.01 -8.68
C THR A 44 1.08 1.51 -7.38
N LEU A 45 1.89 1.06 -6.42
CA LEU A 45 1.37 0.64 -5.12
C LEU A 45 0.61 1.76 -4.38
N PRO A 46 1.10 3.02 -4.32
CA PRO A 46 0.34 4.11 -3.73
C PRO A 46 -0.99 4.40 -4.45
N GLN A 47 -1.04 4.31 -5.77
CA GLN A 47 -2.28 4.46 -6.55
C GLN A 47 -3.28 3.37 -6.21
N PHE A 48 -2.84 2.12 -6.16
CA PHE A 48 -3.68 0.99 -5.73
C PHE A 48 -4.20 1.19 -4.31
N ASN A 49 -3.35 1.63 -3.38
CA ASN A 49 -3.75 1.88 -1.99
C ASN A 49 -4.84 2.97 -1.91
N VAL A 50 -4.68 4.08 -2.64
CA VAL A 50 -5.71 5.14 -2.70
C VAL A 50 -7.03 4.61 -3.28
N LEU A 51 -7.00 3.85 -4.37
CA LEU A 51 -8.20 3.24 -4.93
C LEU A 51 -8.90 2.31 -3.93
N ARG A 52 -8.15 1.54 -3.16
CA ARG A 52 -8.71 0.67 -2.10
C ARG A 52 -9.38 1.47 -0.99
N ILE A 53 -8.78 2.57 -0.56
CA ILE A 53 -9.38 3.48 0.44
C ILE A 53 -10.68 4.06 -0.11
N LEU A 54 -10.68 4.53 -1.35
CA LEU A 54 -11.87 5.10 -1.99
C LEU A 54 -12.98 4.07 -2.19
N ARG A 55 -12.65 2.82 -2.56
CA ARG A 55 -13.63 1.73 -2.63
C ARG A 55 -14.28 1.47 -1.27
N GLY A 56 -13.51 1.50 -0.19
CA GLY A 56 -14.02 1.34 1.16
C GLY A 56 -14.95 2.48 1.60
N GLN A 57 -14.80 3.67 1.02
CA GLN A 57 -15.68 4.83 1.25
C GLN A 57 -16.92 4.84 0.34
N HIS A 58 -16.84 4.17 -0.82
CA HIS A 58 -17.90 4.20 -1.82
C HIS A 58 -19.29 3.84 -1.23
N PRO A 59 -20.37 4.58 -1.53
CA PRO A 59 -20.48 5.71 -2.46
C PRO A 59 -20.10 7.09 -1.88
N LYS A 60 -19.66 7.18 -0.65
CA LYS A 60 -19.28 8.44 -0.01
C LYS A 60 -17.95 8.95 -0.60
N PRO A 61 -17.80 10.28 -0.82
CA PRO A 61 -16.54 10.86 -1.23
C PRO A 61 -15.51 10.80 -0.10
N ALA A 62 -14.24 10.91 -0.47
CA ALA A 62 -13.13 11.09 0.46
C ALA A 62 -12.47 12.45 0.21
N THR A 63 -11.87 13.02 1.24
CA THR A 63 -11.00 14.20 1.13
C THR A 63 -9.53 13.77 1.01
N VAL A 64 -8.68 14.69 0.53
CA VAL A 64 -7.21 14.45 0.52
C VAL A 64 -6.69 14.16 1.94
N ALA A 65 -7.21 14.87 2.95
CA ALA A 65 -6.84 14.64 4.34
C ALA A 65 -7.16 13.21 4.79
N LEU A 66 -8.34 12.70 4.46
CA LEU A 66 -8.72 11.32 4.78
C LEU A 66 -7.80 10.30 4.07
N LEU A 67 -7.42 10.57 2.82
CA LEU A 67 -6.49 9.70 2.10
C LEU A 67 -5.12 9.67 2.80
N ILE A 68 -4.58 10.83 3.19
CA ILE A 68 -3.31 10.93 3.91
C ILE A 68 -3.36 10.14 5.21
N ASP A 69 -4.46 10.25 5.96
CA ASP A 69 -4.63 9.53 7.23
C ASP A 69 -4.60 8.01 7.06
N ARG A 70 -5.15 7.50 5.96
CA ARG A 70 -5.30 6.06 5.72
C ARG A 70 -4.23 5.44 4.84
N MET A 71 -3.46 6.23 4.11
CA MET A 71 -2.40 5.72 3.24
C MET A 71 -1.32 4.99 4.04
N LEU A 72 -0.87 3.86 3.50
CA LEU A 72 0.24 3.10 4.06
C LEU A 72 1.57 3.85 3.96
N ASP A 73 1.82 4.51 2.83
CA ASP A 73 2.99 5.35 2.63
C ASP A 73 2.67 6.81 2.99
N LYS A 74 3.10 7.22 4.19
CA LYS A 74 2.90 8.59 4.68
C LYS A 74 3.79 9.63 3.99
N THR A 75 4.78 9.20 3.22
CA THR A 75 5.69 10.11 2.49
C THR A 75 5.17 10.45 1.09
N SER A 76 4.22 9.70 0.56
CA SER A 76 3.63 9.91 -0.75
C SER A 76 2.78 11.18 -0.80
N ASN A 77 2.85 11.89 -1.93
CA ASN A 77 2.00 13.06 -2.20
C ASN A 77 0.61 12.61 -2.67
N ALA A 78 -0.37 12.64 -1.76
CA ALA A 78 -1.73 12.19 -2.03
C ALA A 78 -2.40 12.96 -3.17
N SER A 79 -2.24 14.29 -3.23
CA SER A 79 -2.81 15.12 -4.31
C SER A 79 -2.27 14.70 -5.68
N ARG A 80 -0.99 14.44 -5.80
CA ARG A 80 -0.35 14.01 -7.04
C ARG A 80 -0.81 12.61 -7.46
N ILE A 81 -1.02 11.72 -6.51
CA ILE A 81 -1.58 10.39 -6.77
C ILE A 81 -3.00 10.52 -7.31
N VAL A 82 -3.82 11.36 -6.70
CA VAL A 82 -5.19 11.64 -7.16
C VAL A 82 -5.18 12.23 -8.57
N ASP A 83 -4.29 13.18 -8.87
CA ASP A 83 -4.14 13.75 -10.22
C ASP A 83 -3.90 12.65 -11.26
N LYS A 84 -2.98 11.73 -10.98
CA LYS A 84 -2.68 10.61 -11.87
C LYS A 84 -3.84 9.63 -12.03
N LEU A 85 -4.58 9.37 -10.97
CA LEU A 85 -5.77 8.52 -11.03
C LEU A 85 -6.92 9.19 -11.80
N GLU A 86 -7.07 10.50 -11.70
CA GLU A 86 -8.04 11.28 -12.47
C GLU A 86 -7.68 11.28 -13.98
N GLU A 87 -6.41 11.46 -14.33
CA GLU A 87 -5.93 11.33 -15.71
C GLU A 87 -6.28 9.96 -16.31
N LYS A 88 -6.21 8.91 -15.48
CA LYS A 88 -6.61 7.53 -15.88
C LYS A 88 -8.12 7.28 -15.83
N LYS A 89 -8.91 8.28 -15.42
CA LYS A 89 -10.38 8.19 -15.27
C LYS A 89 -10.83 7.15 -14.23
N LEU A 90 -9.99 6.85 -13.26
CA LEU A 90 -10.28 5.88 -12.19
C LEU A 90 -10.92 6.55 -10.97
N VAL A 91 -10.76 7.86 -10.86
CA VAL A 91 -11.40 8.70 -9.84
C VAL A 91 -11.97 9.97 -10.47
N THR A 92 -12.91 10.59 -9.77
CA THR A 92 -13.40 11.94 -10.06
C THR A 92 -13.08 12.87 -8.90
N ARG A 93 -12.89 14.14 -9.22
CA ARG A 93 -12.64 15.20 -8.26
C ARG A 93 -13.69 16.29 -8.43
N THR A 94 -14.36 16.64 -7.33
CA THR A 94 -15.39 17.69 -7.32
C THR A 94 -15.06 18.69 -6.23
N VAL A 95 -15.02 19.99 -6.60
CA VAL A 95 -14.85 21.08 -5.62
C VAL A 95 -16.12 21.20 -4.80
N CYS A 96 -16.00 21.18 -3.48
CA CYS A 96 -17.15 21.39 -2.58
C CYS A 96 -17.68 22.83 -2.71
N PRO A 97 -18.97 23.07 -3.04
CA PRO A 97 -19.53 24.40 -3.19
C PRO A 97 -19.46 25.26 -1.91
N ALA A 98 -19.55 24.63 -0.76
CA ALA A 98 -19.51 25.28 0.56
C ALA A 98 -18.09 25.68 0.98
N ASN A 99 -17.07 24.99 0.47
CA ASN A 99 -15.65 25.25 0.77
C ASN A 99 -14.79 24.94 -0.46
N ARG A 100 -14.39 25.97 -1.20
CA ARG A 100 -13.56 25.84 -2.41
C ARG A 100 -12.18 25.18 -2.18
N ARG A 101 -11.72 25.10 -0.93
CA ARG A 101 -10.48 24.40 -0.55
C ARG A 101 -10.69 22.92 -0.30
N ALA A 102 -11.94 22.49 -0.07
CA ALA A 102 -12.29 21.10 0.09
C ALA A 102 -12.63 20.50 -1.27
N VAL A 103 -12.02 19.36 -1.57
CA VAL A 103 -12.22 18.60 -2.80
C VAL A 103 -12.70 17.21 -2.42
N ASP A 104 -13.84 16.83 -3.00
CA ASP A 104 -14.41 15.50 -2.86
C ASP A 104 -13.85 14.59 -3.95
N ILE A 105 -13.34 13.44 -3.54
CA ILE A 105 -12.75 12.43 -4.42
C ILE A 105 -13.58 11.16 -4.32
N CYS A 106 -14.03 10.68 -5.48
CA CYS A 106 -14.81 9.44 -5.58
C CYS A 106 -14.15 8.48 -6.56
N ILE A 107 -14.23 7.18 -6.27
CA ILE A 107 -13.84 6.15 -7.24
C ILE A 107 -14.92 6.05 -8.34
N THR A 108 -14.49 5.85 -9.60
CA THR A 108 -15.40 5.66 -10.73
C THR A 108 -15.78 4.19 -10.90
N GLU A 109 -16.76 3.92 -11.76
CA GLU A 109 -17.09 2.55 -12.20
C GLU A 109 -15.87 1.84 -12.80
N ALA A 110 -15.06 2.57 -13.59
CA ALA A 110 -13.82 2.04 -14.14
C ALA A 110 -12.80 1.68 -13.03
N GLY A 111 -12.69 2.50 -12.00
CA GLY A 111 -11.86 2.22 -10.83
C GLY A 111 -12.32 0.99 -10.06
N LEU A 112 -13.63 0.87 -9.83
CA LEU A 112 -14.23 -0.31 -9.18
C LEU A 112 -14.01 -1.57 -10.01
N ALA A 113 -14.20 -1.50 -11.34
CA ALA A 113 -13.99 -2.63 -12.24
C ALA A 113 -12.51 -3.08 -12.25
N LEU A 114 -11.56 -2.13 -12.27
CA LEU A 114 -10.14 -2.45 -12.22
C LEU A 114 -9.76 -3.15 -10.91
N LEU A 115 -10.26 -2.68 -9.77
CA LEU A 115 -10.04 -3.35 -8.47
C LEU A 115 -10.66 -4.75 -8.46
N GLY A 116 -11.84 -4.94 -9.05
CA GLY A 116 -12.47 -6.25 -9.22
C GLY A 116 -11.60 -7.22 -10.02
N GLN A 117 -11.01 -6.77 -11.13
CA GLN A 117 -10.07 -7.58 -11.92
C GLN A 117 -8.84 -7.99 -11.11
N ILE A 118 -8.30 -7.08 -10.31
CA ILE A 118 -7.15 -7.35 -9.44
C ILE A 118 -7.52 -8.37 -8.37
N ASP A 119 -8.68 -8.23 -7.75
CA ASP A 119 -9.17 -9.19 -6.75
C ASP A 119 -9.35 -10.59 -7.35
N ASP A 120 -9.97 -10.68 -8.53
CA ASP A 120 -10.20 -11.95 -9.24
C ASP A 120 -8.90 -12.64 -9.67
N SER A 121 -7.84 -11.88 -9.92
CA SER A 121 -6.52 -12.42 -10.25
C SER A 121 -5.82 -13.10 -9.07
N GLY A 122 -6.32 -12.93 -7.85
CA GLY A 122 -5.69 -13.39 -6.61
C GLY A 122 -4.44 -12.60 -6.21
N LEU A 123 -4.14 -11.49 -6.90
CA LEU A 123 -2.95 -10.68 -6.64
C LEU A 123 -2.93 -10.08 -5.24
N THR A 124 -4.12 -9.82 -4.69
CA THR A 124 -4.30 -9.30 -3.33
C THR A 124 -4.31 -10.39 -2.26
N ASP A 125 -4.25 -11.66 -2.67
CA ASP A 125 -4.11 -12.76 -1.72
C ASP A 125 -2.73 -12.66 -1.05
N VAL A 126 -2.76 -12.41 0.25
CA VAL A 126 -1.54 -12.34 1.10
C VAL A 126 -0.67 -13.59 0.98
N ARG A 127 -1.27 -14.74 0.59
CA ARG A 127 -0.53 -15.98 0.34
C ARG A 127 0.47 -15.85 -0.81
N GLN A 128 0.18 -15.05 -1.81
CA GLN A 128 1.09 -14.81 -2.93
C GLN A 128 2.23 -13.85 -2.59
N ASN A 129 2.13 -13.13 -1.48
CA ASN A 129 3.11 -12.13 -1.03
C ASN A 129 4.16 -12.69 -0.06
N GLY A 130 4.27 -14.01 0.08
CA GLY A 130 5.24 -14.65 0.97
C GLY A 130 4.74 -14.81 2.42
N MET A 131 3.58 -14.26 2.77
CA MET A 131 3.01 -14.39 4.11
C MET A 131 2.51 -15.82 4.44
N ASN A 132 2.31 -16.64 3.42
CA ASN A 132 1.99 -18.06 3.61
C ASN A 132 3.13 -18.89 4.24
N ALA A 133 4.33 -18.32 4.31
CA ALA A 133 5.46 -18.95 5.02
C ALA A 133 5.32 -18.86 6.55
N LEU A 134 4.42 -17.99 7.04
CA LEU A 134 4.14 -17.79 8.46
C LEU A 134 2.84 -18.49 8.85
N SER A 135 2.84 -19.15 9.99
CA SER A 135 1.60 -19.54 10.67
C SER A 135 0.87 -18.30 11.21
N ASP A 136 -0.42 -18.45 11.53
CA ASP A 136 -1.20 -17.33 12.10
C ASP A 136 -0.59 -16.81 13.40
N SER A 137 -0.03 -17.66 14.24
CA SER A 137 0.64 -17.27 15.49
C SER A 137 1.94 -16.51 15.24
N GLU A 138 2.73 -16.90 14.24
CA GLU A 138 3.94 -16.20 13.85
C GLU A 138 3.61 -14.83 13.23
N ALA A 139 2.57 -14.76 12.41
CA ALA A 139 2.10 -13.49 11.85
C ALA A 139 1.60 -12.53 12.94
N ALA A 140 0.86 -13.02 13.94
CA ALA A 140 0.41 -12.24 15.09
C ALA A 140 1.60 -11.72 15.90
N LEU A 141 2.58 -12.57 16.20
CA LEU A 141 3.79 -12.16 16.91
C LEU A 141 4.58 -11.10 16.12
N LEU A 142 4.70 -11.26 14.81
CA LEU A 142 5.36 -10.27 13.96
C LEU A 142 4.65 -8.92 14.01
N ASN A 143 3.31 -8.90 13.97
CA ASN A 143 2.53 -7.67 14.11
C ASN A 143 2.82 -6.98 15.44
N ASP A 144 2.77 -7.71 16.55
CA ASP A 144 3.04 -7.16 17.89
C ASP A 144 4.45 -6.57 17.99
N LEU A 145 5.45 -7.26 17.44
CA LEU A 145 6.84 -6.78 17.44
C LEU A 145 7.03 -5.52 16.57
N LEU A 146 6.39 -5.47 15.40
CA LEU A 146 6.45 -4.29 14.53
C LEU A 146 5.72 -3.10 15.16
N ASP A 147 4.58 -3.31 15.83
CA ASP A 147 3.86 -2.26 16.55
C ASP A 147 4.69 -1.72 17.70
N LYS A 148 5.34 -2.59 18.47
CA LYS A 148 6.25 -2.20 19.56
C LYS A 148 7.43 -1.34 19.09
N ILE A 149 7.94 -1.54 17.88
CA ILE A 149 9.02 -0.72 17.32
C ILE A 149 8.54 0.71 17.04
N ARG A 150 7.25 0.90 16.72
CA ARG A 150 6.66 2.21 16.40
C ARG A 150 6.01 2.92 17.60
N ALA A 151 5.98 2.29 18.76
CA ALA A 151 5.36 2.83 19.98
C ALA A 151 6.15 4.00 20.61
#